data_5185281b874b03c917977ca89ec16d02
#
_entry.id   5185281b874b03c917977ca89ec16d02
#
_cell.length_a   1.000
_cell.length_b   1.000
_cell.length_c   1.000
_cell.angle_alpha   90.00
_cell.angle_beta   90.00
_cell.angle_gamma   90.00
#
_symmetry.space_group_name_H-M   'P 1'
#
loop_
_entity.id
_entity.type
_entity.pdbx_description
1 polymer ?
#
loop_
_entity_poly.entity_id
_entity_poly.type
_entity_poly.pdbx_seq_one_letter_code
_entity_poly.pdbx_strand_id
1 'polypeptide(L)'
;DEGYIDMNKHHTWMFTSHITTDAEIVQTGIVNFISHISSTAYGYVTAGGMFKNISSELYSKIADNDIRKGWFADKDFTYEGGPMGSVALPKYANLKYMWYDLEGNNCNDLCYMRAEEMWLIEAEALAMGGNIAGGKSLLEEFVKTRQPDYVCDATDAKGIQDACWLQRRIEFWGEGIAWFDLKRLKKPIIRKYE
;
A
#
# COMPACT_ATOMS: atom_id res chain seq x y z
N ASP A 1 -2.63 -10.15 -9.39
CA ASP A 1 -1.82 -9.78 -8.23
C ASP A 1 -2.22 -10.62 -7.03
N GLU A 2 -1.37 -11.54 -6.63
CA GLU A 2 -1.70 -12.45 -5.52
C GLU A 2 -1.52 -11.81 -4.14
N GLY A 3 -1.41 -10.49 -4.08
CA GLY A 3 -1.35 -9.72 -2.85
C GLY A 3 -0.10 -10.00 -2.00
N TYR A 4 -0.13 -9.53 -0.78
CA TYR A 4 0.90 -9.73 0.24
C TYR A 4 0.72 -11.10 0.93
N ILE A 5 0.97 -12.20 0.23
CA ILE A 5 0.57 -13.51 0.72
C ILE A 5 1.76 -14.42 1.00
N ASP A 6 2.72 -14.47 0.09
CA ASP A 6 3.79 -15.45 0.10
C ASP A 6 5.09 -14.82 -0.38
N MET A 7 6.09 -14.76 0.50
CA MET A 7 7.39 -14.19 0.18
C MET A 7 8.09 -14.90 -0.98
N ASN A 8 7.78 -16.14 -1.25
CA ASN A 8 8.38 -16.89 -2.36
C ASN A 8 7.84 -16.43 -3.74
N LYS A 9 6.73 -15.71 -3.76
CA LYS A 9 6.10 -15.20 -4.98
C LYS A 9 6.43 -13.75 -5.29
N HIS A 10 7.06 -13.02 -4.36
CA HIS A 10 7.38 -11.61 -4.50
C HIS A 10 8.88 -11.38 -4.64
N HIS A 11 9.34 -11.21 -5.86
CA HIS A 11 10.76 -11.00 -6.17
C HIS A 11 11.31 -9.64 -5.72
N THR A 12 10.46 -8.71 -5.33
CA THR A 12 10.85 -7.36 -4.86
C THR A 12 10.96 -7.25 -3.35
N TRP A 13 10.56 -8.28 -2.60
CA TRP A 13 10.67 -8.27 -1.15
C TRP A 13 12.10 -8.52 -0.70
N MET A 14 12.65 -7.57 0.04
CA MET A 14 14.04 -7.59 0.49
C MET A 14 14.20 -8.07 1.93
N PHE A 15 13.23 -7.77 2.79
CA PHE A 15 13.22 -8.19 4.18
C PHE A 15 11.80 -8.52 4.62
N THR A 16 11.59 -9.75 5.03
CA THR A 16 10.27 -10.30 5.38
C THR A 16 10.34 -11.17 6.61
N SER A 17 9.21 -11.31 7.32
CA SER A 17 8.99 -12.38 8.28
C SER A 17 8.06 -13.40 7.67
N HIS A 18 8.50 -14.64 7.62
CA HIS A 18 7.65 -15.76 7.28
C HIS A 18 6.74 -16.11 8.46
N ILE A 19 5.45 -16.01 8.26
CA ILE A 19 4.46 -16.37 9.28
C ILE A 19 4.04 -17.81 9.02
N THR A 20 4.55 -18.69 9.88
CA THR A 20 4.17 -20.12 9.85
C THR A 20 2.82 -20.34 10.53
N THR A 21 2.26 -21.53 10.37
CA THR A 21 1.01 -21.97 11.01
C THR A 21 1.12 -22.15 12.51
N ASP A 22 2.09 -21.53 13.17
CA ASP A 22 2.24 -21.60 14.62
C ASP A 22 1.04 -20.96 15.32
N ALA A 23 0.30 -21.78 16.04
CA ALA A 23 -1.05 -21.54 16.52
C ALA A 23 -1.21 -20.27 17.37
N GLU A 24 -0.17 -19.83 18.08
CA GLU A 24 -0.25 -18.65 18.94
C GLU A 24 -0.30 -17.33 18.15
N ILE A 25 0.41 -17.27 17.04
CA ILE A 25 0.45 -16.06 16.20
C ILE A 25 -0.80 -15.97 15.32
N VAL A 26 -1.33 -17.11 14.93
CA VAL A 26 -2.43 -17.20 13.95
C VAL A 26 -3.80 -17.07 14.62
N GLN A 27 -3.99 -17.72 15.76
CA GLN A 27 -5.33 -17.81 16.39
C GLN A 27 -5.75 -16.58 17.19
N THR A 28 -4.82 -15.80 17.70
CA THR A 28 -5.17 -14.65 18.55
C THR A 28 -5.59 -13.42 17.76
N GLY A 29 -5.33 -13.36 16.48
CA GLY A 29 -5.69 -12.24 15.59
C GLY A 29 -5.05 -10.89 15.98
N ILE A 30 -4.61 -10.74 17.22
CA ILE A 30 -4.09 -9.49 17.77
C ILE A 30 -2.72 -9.13 17.19
N VAL A 31 -1.91 -10.12 16.90
CA VAL A 31 -0.55 -9.95 16.35
C VAL A 31 -0.49 -10.12 14.84
N ASN A 32 -1.57 -10.54 14.20
CA ASN A 32 -1.60 -10.75 12.77
C ASN A 32 -1.94 -9.44 12.05
N PHE A 33 -0.99 -8.93 11.27
CA PHE A 33 -1.13 -7.71 10.49
C PHE A 33 -2.37 -7.73 9.57
N ILE A 34 -2.64 -8.86 8.94
CA ILE A 34 -3.77 -9.00 8.01
C ILE A 34 -5.12 -8.83 8.72
N SER A 35 -5.30 -9.36 9.92
CA SER A 35 -6.55 -9.21 10.67
C SER A 35 -6.84 -7.76 11.09
N HIS A 36 -5.82 -6.92 11.11
CA HIS A 36 -5.94 -5.50 11.46
C HIS A 36 -6.07 -4.56 10.26
N ILE A 37 -5.72 -5.01 9.06
CA ILE A 37 -5.71 -4.15 7.88
C ILE A 37 -6.61 -4.63 6.75
N SER A 38 -6.77 -5.93 6.56
CA SER A 38 -7.58 -6.48 5.48
C SER A 38 -9.06 -6.17 5.67
N SER A 39 -9.71 -5.75 4.59
CA SER A 39 -11.16 -5.58 4.56
C SER A 39 -11.92 -6.89 4.37
N THR A 40 -11.24 -7.98 4.06
CA THR A 40 -11.83 -9.29 3.74
C THR A 40 -11.38 -10.41 4.67
N ALA A 41 -10.41 -10.15 5.54
CA ALA A 41 -9.91 -11.15 6.48
C ALA A 41 -10.83 -11.34 7.68
N TYR A 42 -10.80 -12.53 8.22
CA TYR A 42 -11.42 -12.84 9.51
C TYR A 42 -10.65 -12.13 10.63
N GLY A 43 -11.25 -11.17 11.29
CA GLY A 43 -10.58 -10.44 12.36
C GLY A 43 -11.29 -9.16 12.78
N TYR A 44 -10.56 -8.29 13.48
CA TYR A 44 -11.12 -7.06 14.05
C TYR A 44 -11.74 -6.11 13.05
N VAL A 45 -11.15 -5.99 11.88
CA VAL A 45 -11.64 -5.07 10.85
C VAL A 45 -13.02 -5.51 10.37
N THR A 46 -13.16 -6.76 9.99
CA THR A 46 -14.40 -7.29 9.43
C THR A 46 -15.47 -7.50 10.50
N ALA A 47 -15.11 -8.10 11.63
CA ALA A 47 -16.05 -8.34 12.72
C ALA A 47 -16.58 -7.06 13.38
N GLY A 48 -15.77 -6.00 13.42
CA GLY A 48 -16.14 -4.70 13.98
C GLY A 48 -16.68 -3.70 12.98
N GLY A 49 -16.67 -3.99 11.69
CA GLY A 49 -17.04 -3.04 10.63
C GLY A 49 -16.11 -1.84 10.54
N MET A 50 -14.88 -1.96 11.07
CA MET A 50 -13.91 -0.86 11.16
C MET A 50 -12.93 -0.91 9.99
N PHE A 51 -13.42 -0.79 8.78
CA PHE A 51 -12.59 -0.85 7.58
C PHE A 51 -11.53 0.23 7.52
N LYS A 52 -10.37 -0.12 6.99
CA LYS A 52 -9.29 0.83 6.70
C LYS A 52 -9.45 1.33 5.27
N ASN A 53 -9.90 2.56 5.15
CA ASN A 53 -10.19 3.17 3.86
C ASN A 53 -9.07 4.15 3.47
N ILE A 54 -8.80 4.24 2.17
CA ILE A 54 -8.01 5.35 1.65
C ILE A 54 -8.83 6.63 1.72
N SER A 55 -8.20 7.78 2.01
CA SER A 55 -8.93 9.06 1.93
C SER A 55 -9.33 9.36 0.49
N SER A 56 -10.51 9.97 0.31
CA SER A 56 -10.99 10.40 -1.02
C SER A 56 -10.01 11.33 -1.70
N GLU A 57 -9.32 12.20 -0.93
CA GLU A 57 -8.30 13.09 -1.45
C GLU A 57 -7.10 12.34 -2.04
N LEU A 58 -6.59 11.30 -1.37
CA LEU A 58 -5.48 10.52 -1.92
C LEU A 58 -5.94 9.64 -3.08
N TYR A 59 -7.12 9.04 -2.98
CA TYR A 59 -7.70 8.23 -4.05
C TYR A 59 -7.88 9.03 -5.35
N SER A 60 -8.33 10.28 -5.25
CA SER A 60 -8.51 11.15 -6.42
C SER A 60 -7.20 11.53 -7.13
N LYS A 61 -6.05 11.35 -6.48
CA LYS A 61 -4.72 11.58 -7.06
C LYS A 61 -4.16 10.36 -7.78
N ILE A 62 -4.83 9.23 -7.71
CA ILE A 62 -4.46 8.02 -8.46
C ILE A 62 -5.17 8.09 -9.81
N ALA A 63 -4.41 8.06 -10.90
CA ALA A 63 -4.97 8.11 -12.23
C ALA A 63 -5.86 6.89 -12.53
N ASP A 64 -6.82 7.02 -13.44
CA ASP A 64 -7.76 5.94 -13.74
C ASP A 64 -7.09 4.72 -14.39
N ASN A 65 -5.99 4.94 -15.10
CA ASN A 65 -5.17 3.89 -15.72
C ASN A 65 -4.00 3.42 -14.85
N ASP A 66 -3.90 3.89 -13.60
CA ASP A 66 -2.94 3.38 -12.63
C ASP A 66 -3.49 2.11 -11.98
N ILE A 67 -2.77 0.99 -12.11
CA ILE A 67 -3.21 -0.31 -11.57
C ILE A 67 -3.47 -0.27 -10.07
N ARG A 68 -2.79 0.62 -9.33
CA ARG A 68 -2.96 0.77 -7.87
C ARG A 68 -4.31 1.36 -7.49
N LYS A 69 -5.03 1.98 -8.42
CA LYS A 69 -6.40 2.44 -8.17
C LYS A 69 -7.33 1.29 -7.81
N GLY A 70 -7.10 0.12 -8.43
CA GLY A 70 -7.81 -1.12 -8.10
C GLY A 70 -7.50 -1.73 -6.74
N TRP A 71 -6.53 -1.18 -5.99
CA TRP A 71 -6.29 -1.57 -4.60
C TRP A 71 -7.32 -1.04 -3.62
N PHE A 72 -8.28 -0.25 -4.09
CA PHE A 72 -9.32 0.37 -3.29
C PHE A 72 -10.67 0.28 -3.99
N ALA A 73 -11.72 0.07 -3.23
CA ALA A 73 -13.08 0.02 -3.76
C ALA A 73 -13.49 1.38 -4.37
N ASP A 74 -13.93 1.38 -5.60
CA ASP A 74 -14.42 2.59 -6.29
C ASP A 74 -15.85 2.97 -5.90
N LYS A 75 -16.60 2.03 -5.34
CA LYS A 75 -17.99 2.14 -4.88
C LYS A 75 -18.27 1.13 -3.78
N ASP A 76 -19.41 1.26 -3.13
CA ASP A 76 -19.92 0.23 -2.22
C ASP A 76 -20.20 -1.05 -3.01
N PHE A 77 -19.78 -2.20 -2.49
CA PHE A 77 -20.07 -3.49 -3.09
C PHE A 77 -20.01 -4.62 -2.06
N THR A 78 -20.53 -5.78 -2.42
CA THR A 78 -20.40 -6.98 -1.61
C THR A 78 -19.27 -7.85 -2.15
N TYR A 79 -18.27 -8.10 -1.29
CA TYR A 79 -17.21 -9.06 -1.59
C TYR A 79 -17.69 -10.45 -1.24
N GLU A 80 -17.61 -11.37 -2.20
CA GLU A 80 -18.00 -12.76 -2.05
C GLU A 80 -16.78 -13.67 -1.95
N GLY A 81 -16.88 -14.74 -1.18
CA GLY A 81 -15.85 -15.77 -1.11
C GLY A 81 -14.75 -15.54 -0.09
N GLY A 82 -14.93 -14.60 0.82
CA GLY A 82 -14.05 -14.48 2.00
C GLY A 82 -14.37 -15.54 3.08
N PRO A 83 -13.53 -15.67 4.10
CA PRO A 83 -13.72 -16.66 5.19
C PRO A 83 -15.01 -16.45 5.98
N MET A 84 -15.57 -15.25 5.91
CA MET A 84 -16.83 -14.89 6.56
C MET A 84 -18.03 -14.96 5.61
N GLY A 85 -17.84 -15.53 4.42
CA GLY A 85 -18.85 -15.48 3.36
C GLY A 85 -18.86 -14.13 2.66
N SER A 86 -20.04 -13.50 2.54
CA SER A 86 -20.15 -12.17 1.92
C SER A 86 -19.89 -11.05 2.93
N VAL A 87 -19.14 -10.03 2.51
CA VAL A 87 -18.84 -8.84 3.29
C VAL A 87 -19.20 -7.58 2.50
N ALA A 88 -20.07 -6.75 3.08
CA ALA A 88 -20.39 -5.44 2.50
C ALA A 88 -19.20 -4.47 2.75
N LEU A 89 -18.59 -4.01 1.69
CA LEU A 89 -17.44 -3.11 1.72
C LEU A 89 -17.88 -1.70 1.28
N PRO A 90 -17.52 -0.66 2.04
CA PRO A 90 -17.79 0.70 1.63
C PRO A 90 -16.83 1.14 0.52
N LYS A 91 -17.22 2.18 -0.20
CA LYS A 91 -16.34 2.89 -1.11
C LYS A 91 -15.02 3.26 -0.40
N TYR A 92 -13.92 3.16 -1.12
CA TYR A 92 -12.55 3.39 -0.65
C TYR A 92 -11.99 2.32 0.30
N ALA A 93 -12.74 1.25 0.58
CA ALA A 93 -12.22 0.14 1.36
C ALA A 93 -10.97 -0.44 0.72
N ASN A 94 -10.02 -0.81 1.57
CA ASN A 94 -8.75 -1.40 1.15
C ASN A 94 -8.95 -2.81 0.61
N LEU A 95 -8.48 -3.02 -0.61
CA LEU A 95 -8.41 -4.33 -1.30
C LEU A 95 -6.94 -4.76 -1.54
N LYS A 96 -5.96 -3.92 -1.20
CA LYS A 96 -4.54 -4.22 -1.34
C LYS A 96 -4.13 -5.40 -0.45
N TYR A 97 -4.67 -5.46 0.75
CA TYR A 97 -4.42 -6.52 1.72
C TYR A 97 -5.64 -7.42 1.80
N MET A 98 -5.85 -8.20 0.77
CA MET A 98 -6.92 -9.19 0.77
C MET A 98 -6.52 -10.40 1.60
N TRP A 99 -7.50 -11.01 2.23
CA TRP A 99 -7.32 -12.30 2.84
C TRP A 99 -7.26 -13.37 1.75
N TYR A 100 -6.27 -14.20 1.86
CA TYR A 100 -6.11 -15.33 0.98
C TYR A 100 -6.02 -16.57 1.85
N ASP A 101 -7.08 -17.34 1.88
CA ASP A 101 -7.10 -18.56 2.64
C ASP A 101 -6.43 -19.67 1.87
N LEU A 102 -5.30 -20.05 2.33
CA LEU A 102 -4.71 -21.30 1.86
C LEU A 102 -5.10 -22.46 2.77
N GLU A 103 -5.51 -22.23 4.03
CA GLU A 103 -5.83 -23.31 4.98
C GLU A 103 -6.69 -22.86 6.18
N GLY A 104 -7.48 -21.83 6.07
CA GLY A 104 -8.32 -21.31 7.18
C GLY A 104 -7.56 -20.52 8.24
N ASN A 105 -6.31 -20.19 7.99
CA ASN A 105 -5.44 -19.47 8.90
C ASN A 105 -5.08 -18.10 8.31
N ASN A 106 -5.22 -17.03 9.08
CA ASN A 106 -4.81 -15.67 8.67
C ASN A 106 -3.27 -15.53 8.56
N CYS A 107 -2.61 -16.49 7.95
CA CYS A 107 -1.16 -16.54 7.81
C CYS A 107 -0.73 -15.88 6.52
N ASN A 108 -0.26 -14.64 6.65
CA ASN A 108 0.37 -13.94 5.54
C ASN A 108 1.75 -13.50 5.96
N ASP A 109 2.70 -13.67 5.08
CA ASP A 109 4.05 -13.17 5.31
C ASP A 109 4.04 -11.65 5.48
N LEU A 110 4.90 -11.15 6.35
CA LEU A 110 4.98 -9.73 6.63
C LEU A 110 6.22 -9.13 5.97
N CYS A 111 6.00 -8.28 4.98
CA CYS A 111 7.06 -7.55 4.31
C CYS A 111 7.39 -6.26 5.04
N TYR A 112 8.65 -6.08 5.44
CA TYR A 112 9.16 -4.86 6.07
C TYR A 112 9.89 -3.95 5.11
N MET A 113 10.53 -4.52 4.08
CA MET A 113 11.30 -3.78 3.08
C MET A 113 11.13 -4.42 1.71
N ARG A 114 10.93 -3.58 0.70
CA ARG A 114 10.85 -4.01 -0.69
C ARG A 114 11.56 -3.05 -1.64
N ALA A 115 11.97 -3.55 -2.78
CA ALA A 115 12.82 -2.83 -3.74
C ALA A 115 12.18 -1.52 -4.23
N GLU A 116 10.87 -1.45 -4.30
CA GLU A 116 10.13 -0.24 -4.67
C GLU A 116 10.44 0.95 -3.76
N GLU A 117 10.71 0.68 -2.48
CA GLU A 117 11.11 1.74 -1.56
C GLU A 117 12.49 2.29 -1.91
N MET A 118 13.43 1.40 -2.20
CA MET A 118 14.79 1.81 -2.59
C MET A 118 14.77 2.64 -3.86
N TRP A 119 13.97 2.26 -4.83
CA TRP A 119 13.81 2.98 -6.09
C TRP A 119 13.31 4.42 -5.88
N LEU A 120 12.29 4.61 -5.07
CA LEU A 120 11.74 5.93 -4.78
C LEU A 120 12.66 6.77 -3.87
N ILE A 121 13.45 6.13 -3.00
CA ILE A 121 14.50 6.81 -2.23
C ILE A 121 15.60 7.31 -3.17
N GLU A 122 16.07 6.48 -4.10
CA GLU A 122 17.11 6.85 -5.06
C GLU A 122 16.66 8.00 -5.95
N ALA A 123 15.44 7.95 -6.49
CA ALA A 123 14.88 9.02 -7.31
C ALA A 123 14.85 10.38 -6.57
N GLU A 124 14.38 10.37 -5.32
CA GLU A 124 14.39 11.57 -4.46
C GLU A 124 15.82 12.05 -4.16
N ALA A 125 16.73 11.12 -3.80
CA ALA A 125 18.11 11.45 -3.46
C ALA A 125 18.88 12.05 -4.63
N LEU A 126 18.72 11.51 -5.84
CA LEU A 126 19.30 12.06 -7.06
C LEU A 126 18.86 13.51 -7.29
N ALA A 127 17.56 13.77 -7.22
CA ALA A 127 17.03 15.12 -7.42
C ALA A 127 17.54 16.10 -6.35
N MET A 128 17.50 15.71 -5.08
CA MET A 128 17.96 16.54 -3.96
C MET A 128 19.47 16.71 -3.95
N GLY A 129 20.22 15.79 -4.52
CA GLY A 129 21.67 15.87 -4.74
C GLY A 129 22.09 16.69 -5.96
N GLY A 130 21.12 17.31 -6.67
CA GLY A 130 21.36 18.17 -7.83
C GLY A 130 21.23 17.49 -9.18
N ASN A 131 21.10 16.17 -9.24
CA ASN A 131 20.81 15.45 -10.48
C ASN A 131 19.27 15.37 -10.72
N ILE A 132 18.68 16.52 -11.05
CA ILE A 132 17.24 16.66 -11.22
C ILE A 132 16.73 15.77 -12.38
N ALA A 133 17.45 15.74 -13.48
CA ALA A 133 17.08 14.92 -14.64
C ALA A 133 17.11 13.43 -14.34
N GLY A 134 18.14 12.96 -13.63
CA GLY A 134 18.25 11.57 -13.19
C GLY A 134 17.14 11.17 -12.23
N GLY A 135 16.86 12.00 -11.22
CA GLY A 135 15.78 11.74 -10.27
C GLY A 135 14.40 11.69 -10.93
N LYS A 136 14.13 12.61 -11.86
CA LYS A 136 12.91 12.62 -12.66
C LYS A 136 12.77 11.36 -13.51
N SER A 137 13.83 11.00 -14.25
CA SER A 137 13.82 9.82 -15.11
C SER A 137 13.55 8.54 -14.34
N LEU A 138 14.21 8.39 -13.19
CA LEU A 138 14.04 7.20 -12.34
C LEU A 138 12.64 7.12 -11.72
N LEU A 139 12.08 8.26 -11.29
CA LEU A 139 10.71 8.34 -10.82
C LEU A 139 9.71 7.94 -11.92
N GLU A 140 9.89 8.47 -13.13
CA GLU A 140 9.01 8.13 -14.27
C GLU A 140 9.13 6.66 -14.64
N GLU A 141 10.31 6.10 -14.67
CA GLU A 141 10.54 4.68 -14.95
C GLU A 141 9.79 3.80 -13.95
N PHE A 142 9.89 4.11 -12.67
CA PHE A 142 9.17 3.39 -11.64
C PHE A 142 7.65 3.52 -11.82
N VAL A 143 7.13 4.75 -11.92
CA VAL A 143 5.68 4.96 -11.96
C VAL A 143 5.06 4.39 -13.23
N LYS A 144 5.76 4.38 -14.35
CA LYS A 144 5.31 3.76 -15.62
C LYS A 144 5.06 2.25 -15.50
N THR A 145 5.66 1.58 -14.52
CA THR A 145 5.33 0.18 -14.23
C THR A 145 3.92 0.01 -13.63
N ARG A 146 3.30 1.09 -13.17
CA ARG A 146 1.97 1.16 -12.55
C ARG A 146 0.98 1.94 -13.40
N GLN A 147 1.43 3.06 -13.97
CA GLN A 147 0.69 3.97 -14.84
C GLN A 147 1.51 4.21 -16.11
N PRO A 148 1.23 3.53 -17.22
CA PRO A 148 2.11 3.51 -18.41
C PRO A 148 2.39 4.87 -19.06
N ASP A 149 1.46 5.81 -18.97
CA ASP A 149 1.55 7.15 -19.54
C ASP A 149 2.01 8.23 -18.54
N TYR A 150 2.52 7.83 -17.39
CA TYR A 150 2.96 8.78 -16.37
C TYR A 150 4.07 9.70 -16.88
N VAL A 151 3.89 10.98 -16.65
CA VAL A 151 4.89 12.04 -16.86
C VAL A 151 4.99 12.87 -15.59
N CYS A 152 6.19 13.12 -15.13
CA CYS A 152 6.44 14.00 -13.99
C CYS A 152 6.61 15.44 -14.47
N ASP A 153 5.70 16.32 -14.13
CA ASP A 153 5.74 17.74 -14.53
C ASP A 153 6.73 18.59 -13.71
N ALA A 154 7.32 18.02 -12.65
CA ALA A 154 8.26 18.73 -11.81
C ALA A 154 9.52 19.13 -12.60
N THR A 155 9.99 20.36 -12.33
CA THR A 155 11.15 20.97 -12.99
C THR A 155 12.30 21.26 -12.03
N ASP A 156 12.08 21.09 -10.72
CA ASP A 156 13.07 21.30 -9.69
C ASP A 156 13.13 20.14 -8.67
N ALA A 157 14.15 20.15 -7.83
CA ALA A 157 14.37 19.09 -6.85
C ALA A 157 13.20 18.95 -5.87
N LYS A 158 12.61 20.07 -5.45
CA LYS A 158 11.50 20.07 -4.50
C LYS A 158 10.23 19.48 -5.10
N GLY A 159 9.93 19.81 -6.33
CA GLY A 159 8.80 19.24 -7.07
C GLY A 159 8.95 17.73 -7.26
N ILE A 160 10.17 17.24 -7.58
CA ILE A 160 10.43 15.78 -7.68
C ILE A 160 10.30 15.12 -6.31
N GLN A 161 10.80 15.74 -5.24
CA GLN A 161 10.61 15.24 -3.89
C GLN A 161 9.12 15.09 -3.54
N ASP A 162 8.30 16.10 -3.88
CA ASP A 162 6.87 16.07 -3.61
C ASP A 162 6.15 15.03 -4.48
N ALA A 163 6.59 14.82 -5.72
CA ALA A 163 6.11 13.75 -6.58
C ALA A 163 6.48 12.36 -6.03
N CYS A 164 7.73 12.15 -5.62
CA CYS A 164 8.17 10.92 -4.95
C CYS A 164 7.33 10.66 -3.69
N TRP A 165 7.09 11.68 -2.88
CA TRP A 165 6.27 11.54 -1.68
C TRP A 165 4.83 11.13 -1.99
N LEU A 166 4.22 11.69 -3.05
CA LEU A 166 2.89 11.25 -3.49
C LEU A 166 2.91 9.77 -3.89
N GLN A 167 3.90 9.36 -4.69
CA GLN A 167 4.02 7.98 -5.12
C GLN A 167 4.26 7.03 -3.95
N ARG A 168 5.06 7.41 -2.97
CA ARG A 168 5.27 6.65 -1.74
C ARG A 168 3.98 6.49 -0.93
N ARG A 169 3.15 7.53 -0.82
CA ARG A 169 1.85 7.45 -0.13
C ARG A 169 0.88 6.47 -0.79
N ILE A 170 0.90 6.38 -2.11
CA ILE A 170 0.07 5.44 -2.86
C ILE A 170 0.65 4.03 -2.75
N GLU A 171 1.92 3.87 -3.10
CA GLU A 171 2.61 2.57 -3.18
C GLU A 171 2.66 1.85 -1.82
N PHE A 172 2.99 2.58 -0.77
CA PHE A 172 3.16 2.03 0.58
C PHE A 172 1.95 2.31 1.50
N TRP A 173 0.78 2.49 0.91
CA TRP A 173 -0.42 2.66 1.70
C TRP A 173 -0.63 1.46 2.62
N GLY A 174 -0.82 1.71 3.91
CA GLY A 174 -0.99 0.67 4.93
C GLY A 174 0.31 0.06 5.48
N GLU A 175 1.49 0.35 4.89
CA GLU A 175 2.77 -0.24 5.29
C GLU A 175 3.51 0.54 6.41
N GLY A 176 2.90 1.60 6.94
CA GLY A 176 3.49 2.39 8.04
C GLY A 176 4.53 3.44 7.61
N ILE A 177 5.00 3.41 6.37
CA ILE A 177 6.09 4.27 5.85
C ILE A 177 5.71 5.75 5.85
N ALA A 178 4.45 6.08 5.59
CA ALA A 178 3.98 7.45 5.47
C ALA A 178 4.25 8.31 6.72
N TRP A 179 4.27 7.72 7.91
CA TRP A 179 4.58 8.42 9.15
C TRP A 179 6.02 8.93 9.18
N PHE A 180 6.96 8.13 8.74
CA PHE A 180 8.38 8.51 8.66
C PHE A 180 8.59 9.61 7.62
N ASP A 181 7.91 9.53 6.48
CA ASP A 181 7.94 10.56 5.45
C ASP A 181 7.38 11.90 5.94
N LEU A 182 6.25 11.91 6.65
CA LEU A 182 5.71 13.13 7.26
C LEU A 182 6.72 13.78 8.20
N LYS A 183 7.40 13.00 9.04
CA LYS A 183 8.40 13.52 9.98
C LYS A 183 9.63 14.08 9.27
N ARG A 184 10.24 13.32 8.35
CA ARG A 184 11.45 13.77 7.65
C ARG A 184 11.21 14.99 6.76
N LEU A 185 10.04 15.07 6.13
CA LEU A 185 9.65 16.17 5.24
C LEU A 185 8.99 17.33 5.99
N LYS A 186 8.82 17.22 7.31
CA LYS A 186 8.15 18.21 8.18
C LYS A 186 6.78 18.61 7.65
N LYS A 187 6.04 17.66 7.10
CA LYS A 187 4.68 17.90 6.58
C LYS A 187 3.65 17.81 7.70
N PRO A 188 2.60 18.67 7.68
CA PRO A 188 1.54 18.61 8.67
C PRO A 188 0.68 17.37 8.47
N ILE A 189 0.12 16.87 9.57
CA ILE A 189 -0.94 15.85 9.52
C ILE A 189 -2.26 16.61 9.34
N ILE A 190 -2.84 16.49 8.15
CA ILE A 190 -4.14 17.07 7.85
C ILE A 190 -5.13 15.92 7.78
N ARG A 191 -6.08 15.89 8.71
CA ARG A 191 -7.20 14.94 8.70
C ARG A 191 -8.47 15.70 8.37
N LYS A 192 -9.16 15.28 7.33
CA LYS A 192 -10.54 15.66 7.06
C LYS A 192 -11.40 14.49 7.53
N TYR A 193 -12.42 14.81 8.31
CA TYR A 193 -13.48 13.85 8.61
C TYR A 193 -14.43 13.86 7.42
N GLU A 194 -14.56 12.73 6.77
CA GLU A 194 -15.51 12.49 5.68
C GLU A 194 -16.67 11.64 6.20
#